data_d0fd586355c165c45c89dd9a5a31d257
#
_entry.id   d0fd586355c165c45c89dd9a5a31d257
#
_cell.length_a   1.000
_cell.length_b   1.000
_cell.length_c   1.000
_cell.angle_alpha   90.00
_cell.angle_beta   90.00
_cell.angle_gamma   90.00
#
_symmetry.space_group_name_H-M   'P 1'
#
loop_
_entity.id
_entity.type
_entity.pdbx_description
1 polymer ?
#
loop_
_entity_poly.entity_id
_entity_poly.type
_entity_poly.pdbx_seq_one_letter_code
_entity_poly.pdbx_strand_id
1 'polypeptide(L)'
;ISGKIVALLLTLIIVATSGMPLYAKETGDKANSFRYENGQPIIESIPFADVFSSAWKKVAGKYRSSNCSVIRDAVAKGIDVSRVKADGVDFAIIRCGFGMNQINQDDTQWFNNVKGCEQNNIPYGVYLYSYADTIAKAKSEAAHVLRLVKGHRLSYPIYYDLEDNYILNHTTAKQRQKIAETFTSIIKKAGYSVGIFAPKSWFEKELPIAAFNKWDKWVAHWNTKCTYQGNYQMWQATNKGNISGIIGPVDINFLMLPKTNINLKLSSKKKVQVSWNQKSKGIKIQIFYSTKKNKGYKKAATINSSKGKATVKKLKSKKKYYFKVRCSKTVKGHTYYSAYSKIKSIKIK
;
A
#
# COMPACT_ATOMS: atom_id res chain seq x y z
N ILE A 1 -0.37 63.42 -13.05
CA ILE A 1 -0.63 62.72 -11.77
C ILE A 1 -1.06 61.28 -12.12
N SER A 2 -0.15 60.43 -12.34
CA SER A 2 -0.43 58.99 -12.40
C SER A 2 0.92 58.26 -12.34
N GLY A 3 1.11 57.44 -11.39
CA GLY A 3 2.33 56.62 -11.40
C GLY A 3 2.90 56.27 -10.04
N LYS A 4 2.07 55.79 -9.11
CA LYS A 4 2.60 55.22 -7.83
C LYS A 4 1.68 54.20 -7.15
N ILE A 5 1.01 53.36 -7.89
CA ILE A 5 0.19 52.27 -7.27
C ILE A 5 0.39 50.93 -7.99
N VAL A 6 1.55 50.63 -8.53
CA VAL A 6 1.81 49.32 -9.15
C VAL A 6 3.00 48.56 -8.51
N ALA A 7 3.68 49.17 -7.55
CA ALA A 7 4.90 48.57 -6.98
C ALA A 7 4.71 47.86 -5.63
N LEU A 8 3.49 47.68 -5.11
CA LEU A 8 3.26 47.13 -3.77
C LEU A 8 2.52 45.78 -3.76
N LEU A 9 2.27 45.15 -4.91
CA LEU A 9 1.54 43.90 -5.01
C LEU A 9 2.40 42.72 -5.49
N LEU A 10 3.68 42.96 -5.72
CA LEU A 10 4.61 41.90 -6.22
C LEU A 10 5.61 41.40 -5.17
N THR A 11 5.58 41.94 -3.96
CA THR A 11 6.57 41.58 -2.92
C THR A 11 6.03 40.62 -1.86
N LEU A 12 4.77 40.18 -1.96
CA LEU A 12 4.17 39.28 -0.98
C LEU A 12 4.03 37.83 -1.45
N ILE A 13 4.53 37.50 -2.63
CA ILE A 13 4.43 36.11 -3.17
C ILE A 13 5.75 35.31 -3.05
N ILE A 14 6.84 35.93 -2.62
CA ILE A 14 8.17 35.26 -2.60
C ILE A 14 8.61 34.75 -1.22
N VAL A 15 7.84 34.95 -0.16
CA VAL A 15 8.25 34.50 1.19
C VAL A 15 7.65 33.16 1.61
N ALA A 16 6.84 32.53 0.80
CA ALA A 16 6.21 31.25 1.15
C ALA A 16 6.92 29.99 0.58
N THR A 17 8.09 30.12 -0.04
CA THR A 17 8.80 28.98 -0.64
C THR A 17 10.11 28.59 0.02
N SER A 18 10.48 29.19 1.14
CA SER A 18 11.68 28.81 1.87
C SER A 18 11.43 27.62 2.80
N GLY A 19 11.69 26.42 2.30
CA GLY A 19 12.36 25.43 3.08
C GLY A 19 11.62 24.80 4.25
N MET A 20 10.40 24.30 4.06
CA MET A 20 9.99 23.18 4.91
C MET A 20 10.57 21.90 4.32
N PRO A 21 11.31 21.12 5.11
CA PRO A 21 11.81 19.85 4.60
C PRO A 21 10.62 19.00 4.14
N LEU A 22 10.71 18.49 2.93
CA LEU A 22 9.71 17.59 2.29
C LEU A 22 9.35 16.37 3.17
N TYR A 23 10.07 16.14 4.23
CA TYR A 23 9.98 14.98 5.12
C TYR A 23 9.13 15.20 6.36
N ALA A 24 8.91 16.42 6.78
CA ALA A 24 8.18 16.72 8.02
C ALA A 24 6.66 16.54 7.90
N LYS A 25 6.17 16.34 6.69
CA LYS A 25 4.74 16.24 6.38
C LYS A 25 4.42 15.07 5.47
N GLU A 26 5.09 13.96 5.66
CA GLU A 26 4.92 12.82 4.78
C GLU A 26 3.53 12.24 4.84
N THR A 27 3.09 11.98 6.03
CA THR A 27 1.81 11.40 6.34
C THR A 27 1.37 11.97 7.67
N GLY A 28 0.15 11.91 8.06
CA GLY A 28 -0.33 12.47 9.32
C GLY A 28 -0.66 13.95 9.29
N ASP A 29 0.17 14.76 8.68
CA ASP A 29 -0.05 16.21 8.47
C ASP A 29 -0.83 16.47 7.18
N LYS A 30 -1.92 15.83 6.97
CA LYS A 30 -2.59 15.87 5.70
C LYS A 30 -3.80 16.77 5.70
N ALA A 31 -4.03 17.41 4.56
CA ALA A 31 -5.12 18.34 4.40
C ALA A 31 -6.46 17.78 4.85
N ASN A 32 -6.65 16.48 4.74
CA ASN A 32 -7.92 15.83 5.04
C ASN A 32 -7.87 14.95 6.29
N SER A 33 -6.83 15.06 7.10
CA SER A 33 -6.78 14.44 8.41
C SER A 33 -7.24 15.44 9.45
N PHE A 34 -8.29 15.11 10.15
CA PHE A 34 -8.85 15.94 11.19
C PHE A 34 -8.62 15.26 12.53
N ARG A 35 -8.02 16.00 13.46
CA ARG A 35 -8.01 15.66 14.87
C ARG A 35 -9.01 16.56 15.58
N TYR A 36 -9.77 16.01 16.47
CA TYR A 36 -10.67 16.76 17.31
C TYR A 36 -10.03 17.01 18.68
N GLU A 37 -9.96 18.28 19.07
CA GLU A 37 -9.65 18.70 20.43
C GLU A 37 -10.79 19.56 20.94
N ASN A 38 -11.31 19.24 22.14
CA ASN A 38 -12.43 19.96 22.75
C ASN A 38 -13.64 20.10 21.81
N GLY A 39 -13.92 19.08 21.01
CA GLY A 39 -15.06 19.09 20.09
C GLY A 39 -14.87 19.92 18.82
N GLN A 40 -13.69 20.51 18.61
CA GLN A 40 -13.34 21.26 17.40
C GLN A 40 -12.34 20.47 16.54
N PRO A 41 -12.55 20.44 15.22
CA PRO A 41 -11.60 19.78 14.33
C PRO A 41 -10.32 20.60 14.20
N ILE A 42 -9.17 19.94 14.32
CA ILE A 42 -7.89 20.52 13.94
C ILE A 42 -7.64 20.17 12.48
N ILE A 43 -7.58 21.21 11.66
CA ILE A 43 -7.35 21.08 10.22
C ILE A 43 -5.89 21.41 9.95
N GLU A 44 -5.16 20.44 9.44
CA GLU A 44 -3.78 20.64 9.02
C GLU A 44 -3.73 20.83 7.50
N SER A 45 -3.16 21.96 7.05
CA SER A 45 -3.00 22.23 5.63
C SER A 45 -1.65 21.71 5.12
N ILE A 46 -1.64 21.11 3.93
CA ILE A 46 -0.42 20.68 3.26
C ILE A 46 0.05 21.79 2.33
N PRO A 47 1.28 22.29 2.45
CA PRO A 47 1.86 23.15 1.42
C PRO A 47 2.07 22.35 0.13
N PHE A 48 1.61 22.92 -0.98
CA PHE A 48 1.85 22.36 -2.31
C PHE A 48 3.34 22.45 -2.65
N ALA A 49 3.95 21.35 -3.01
CA ALA A 49 5.24 21.31 -3.68
C ALA A 49 5.10 20.49 -4.96
N ASP A 50 5.73 20.94 -6.04
CA ASP A 50 5.66 20.26 -7.34
C ASP A 50 6.19 18.83 -7.29
N VAL A 51 5.44 17.92 -7.88
CA VAL A 51 5.82 16.51 -7.94
C VAL A 51 6.36 16.18 -9.31
N PHE A 52 7.45 15.46 -9.32
CA PHE A 52 8.18 15.05 -10.50
C PHE A 52 7.37 14.12 -11.40
N SER A 53 6.69 14.68 -12.38
CA SER A 53 5.93 13.94 -13.38
C SER A 53 6.77 12.89 -14.14
N SER A 54 8.05 13.15 -14.36
CA SER A 54 8.99 12.23 -15.01
C SER A 54 9.33 11.02 -14.13
N ALA A 55 9.53 11.23 -12.83
CA ALA A 55 9.77 10.16 -11.87
C ALA A 55 8.52 9.28 -11.71
N TRP A 56 7.35 9.87 -11.67
CA TRP A 56 6.07 9.20 -11.64
C TRP A 56 5.84 8.30 -12.86
N LYS A 57 6.04 8.81 -14.07
CA LYS A 57 5.92 8.02 -15.31
C LYS A 57 6.84 6.81 -15.31
N LYS A 58 8.08 6.96 -14.81
CA LYS A 58 9.04 5.86 -14.69
C LYS A 58 8.57 4.80 -13.69
N VAL A 59 8.03 5.21 -12.54
CA VAL A 59 7.50 4.29 -11.53
C VAL A 59 6.26 3.58 -12.07
N ALA A 60 5.32 4.29 -12.67
CA ALA A 60 4.13 3.73 -13.28
C ALA A 60 4.47 2.72 -14.37
N GLY A 61 5.42 3.03 -15.25
CA GLY A 61 5.87 2.11 -16.30
C GLY A 61 6.51 0.83 -15.77
N LYS A 62 7.22 0.90 -14.63
CA LYS A 62 7.93 -0.24 -14.04
C LYS A 62 7.05 -1.13 -13.17
N TYR A 63 6.07 -0.56 -12.48
CA TYR A 63 5.31 -1.23 -11.44
C TYR A 63 3.79 -1.22 -11.68
N ARG A 64 3.37 -0.89 -12.88
CA ARG A 64 1.96 -0.80 -13.27
C ARG A 64 1.25 -2.15 -13.21
N SER A 65 1.22 -2.73 -12.01
CA SER A 65 0.46 -3.94 -11.75
C SER A 65 -0.95 -3.65 -11.26
N SER A 66 -1.13 -2.51 -10.69
CA SER A 66 -2.41 -1.96 -10.33
C SER A 66 -2.16 -0.56 -9.78
N ASN A 67 -2.48 0.46 -10.55
CA ASN A 67 -2.51 1.81 -10.04
C ASN A 67 -3.68 1.91 -9.08
N CYS A 68 -3.41 2.28 -7.85
CA CYS A 68 -4.43 2.61 -6.89
C CYS A 68 -4.34 4.10 -6.59
N SER A 69 -5.45 4.77 -6.70
CA SER A 69 -5.60 6.07 -6.05
C SER A 69 -6.30 5.85 -4.71
N VAL A 70 -5.71 6.34 -3.64
CA VAL A 70 -6.49 6.67 -2.46
C VAL A 70 -7.27 7.91 -2.85
N ILE A 71 -8.57 7.74 -2.98
CA ILE A 71 -9.47 8.87 -3.20
C ILE A 71 -9.52 9.60 -1.87
N ARG A 72 -8.60 10.54 -1.70
CA ARG A 72 -8.74 11.53 -0.65
C ARG A 72 -9.88 12.43 -1.04
N ASP A 73 -10.59 12.90 -0.02
CA ASP A 73 -11.60 13.93 -0.11
C ASP A 73 -11.31 14.85 -1.29
N ALA A 74 -11.65 14.42 -2.47
CA ALA A 74 -11.84 15.35 -3.55
C ALA A 74 -13.10 16.09 -3.16
N VAL A 75 -12.82 16.98 -2.23
CA VAL A 75 -13.66 18.00 -1.73
C VAL A 75 -14.85 18.27 -2.61
N ALA A 76 -16.02 18.16 -2.04
CA ALA A 76 -17.25 18.93 -2.32
C ALA A 76 -17.66 19.21 -3.78
N LYS A 77 -16.87 18.91 -4.80
CA LYS A 77 -17.17 19.14 -6.22
C LYS A 77 -17.27 17.89 -7.08
N GLY A 78 -17.33 16.71 -6.44
CA GLY A 78 -17.65 15.47 -7.12
C GLY A 78 -16.46 14.78 -7.79
N ILE A 79 -16.25 13.50 -7.45
CA ILE A 79 -15.38 12.61 -8.20
C ILE A 79 -16.18 12.03 -9.36
N ASP A 80 -15.72 12.25 -10.57
CA ASP A 80 -16.22 11.51 -11.72
C ASP A 80 -15.54 10.13 -11.79
N VAL A 81 -16.12 9.15 -11.11
CA VAL A 81 -15.55 7.81 -11.00
C VAL A 81 -15.49 7.09 -12.35
N SER A 82 -16.30 7.46 -13.31
CA SER A 82 -16.24 6.91 -14.68
C SER A 82 -14.94 7.34 -15.37
N ARG A 83 -14.57 8.59 -15.25
CA ARG A 83 -13.28 9.12 -15.73
C ARG A 83 -12.09 8.53 -14.99
N VAL A 84 -12.18 8.38 -13.67
CA VAL A 84 -11.16 7.68 -12.86
C VAL A 84 -10.89 6.28 -13.39
N LYS A 85 -11.95 5.53 -13.70
CA LYS A 85 -11.80 4.19 -14.30
C LYS A 85 -11.17 4.25 -15.69
N ALA A 86 -11.58 5.20 -16.52
CA ALA A 86 -11.03 5.39 -17.87
C ALA A 86 -9.55 5.77 -17.85
N ASP A 87 -9.09 6.49 -16.83
CA ASP A 87 -7.68 6.84 -16.64
C ASP A 87 -6.80 5.65 -16.16
N GLY A 88 -7.38 4.47 -16.05
CA GLY A 88 -6.64 3.22 -15.81
C GLY A 88 -6.46 2.86 -14.35
N VAL A 89 -7.26 3.42 -13.45
CA VAL A 89 -7.29 3.01 -12.04
C VAL A 89 -7.87 1.60 -11.93
N ASP A 90 -7.08 0.67 -11.39
CA ASP A 90 -7.47 -0.73 -11.24
C ASP A 90 -8.20 -0.99 -9.92
N PHE A 91 -7.96 -0.21 -8.88
CA PHE A 91 -8.61 -0.32 -7.57
C PHE A 91 -8.48 0.98 -6.78
N ALA A 92 -9.26 1.11 -5.73
CA ALA A 92 -9.20 2.23 -4.79
C ALA A 92 -9.04 1.75 -3.35
N ILE A 93 -8.39 2.53 -2.50
CA ILE A 93 -8.45 2.40 -1.04
C ILE A 93 -9.06 3.70 -0.52
N ILE A 94 -10.24 3.59 0.07
CA ILE A 94 -11.09 4.73 0.41
C ILE A 94 -10.97 4.99 1.91
N ARG A 95 -10.77 6.24 2.33
CA ARG A 95 -10.91 6.61 3.72
C ARG A 95 -12.38 6.46 4.13
N CYS A 96 -12.65 5.65 5.16
CA CYS A 96 -14.01 5.56 5.68
C CYS A 96 -14.27 6.57 6.82
N GLY A 97 -13.23 6.94 7.54
CA GLY A 97 -13.32 7.88 8.64
C GLY A 97 -11.98 8.00 9.36
N PHE A 98 -12.01 8.60 10.53
CA PHE A 98 -10.85 8.81 11.40
C PHE A 98 -11.29 8.76 12.86
N GLY A 99 -10.43 8.21 13.73
CA GLY A 99 -10.70 8.14 15.17
C GLY A 99 -11.90 7.28 15.55
N MET A 100 -12.45 7.58 16.72
CA MET A 100 -13.48 6.78 17.40
C MET A 100 -14.80 6.72 16.63
N ASN A 101 -15.67 5.78 17.02
CA ASN A 101 -16.97 5.56 16.39
C ASN A 101 -17.97 6.68 16.72
N GLN A 102 -17.82 7.80 16.06
CA GLN A 102 -18.67 8.98 16.12
C GLN A 102 -19.05 9.39 14.71
N ILE A 103 -20.30 9.81 14.49
CA ILE A 103 -20.81 10.16 13.15
C ILE A 103 -20.04 11.35 12.55
N ASN A 104 -19.64 12.31 13.35
CA ASN A 104 -18.86 13.46 12.91
C ASN A 104 -17.37 13.12 12.59
N GLN A 105 -16.96 11.88 12.78
CA GLN A 105 -15.66 11.36 12.38
C GLN A 105 -15.74 10.44 11.15
N ASP A 106 -16.93 10.26 10.59
CA ASP A 106 -17.08 9.62 9.28
C ASP A 106 -16.45 10.50 8.20
N ASP A 107 -15.86 9.89 7.18
CA ASP A 107 -15.43 10.64 6.01
C ASP A 107 -16.68 11.18 5.27
N THR A 108 -16.74 12.47 5.06
CA THR A 108 -17.92 13.13 4.47
C THR A 108 -18.24 12.64 3.06
N GLN A 109 -17.26 12.08 2.35
CA GLN A 109 -17.42 11.53 1.01
C GLN A 109 -17.50 9.99 0.99
N TRP A 110 -17.52 9.35 2.16
CA TRP A 110 -17.52 7.89 2.27
C TRP A 110 -18.58 7.25 1.36
N PHE A 111 -19.84 7.61 1.53
CA PHE A 111 -20.94 7.01 0.77
C PHE A 111 -20.86 7.30 -0.72
N ASN A 112 -20.48 8.52 -1.10
CA ASN A 112 -20.32 8.90 -2.50
C ASN A 112 -19.21 8.11 -3.18
N ASN A 113 -18.06 7.97 -2.52
CA ASN A 113 -16.91 7.25 -3.04
C ASN A 113 -17.18 5.75 -3.18
N VAL A 114 -17.81 5.13 -2.18
CA VAL A 114 -18.19 3.71 -2.23
C VAL A 114 -19.21 3.46 -3.33
N LYS A 115 -20.29 4.25 -3.36
CA LYS A 115 -21.31 4.17 -4.42
C LYS A 115 -20.70 4.32 -5.81
N GLY A 116 -19.79 5.28 -5.98
CA GLY A 116 -19.08 5.49 -7.23
C GLY A 116 -18.24 4.27 -7.64
N CYS A 117 -17.48 3.68 -6.71
CA CYS A 117 -16.70 2.47 -6.99
C CYS A 117 -17.59 1.28 -7.36
N GLU A 118 -18.68 1.05 -6.63
CA GLU A 118 -19.60 -0.05 -6.87
C GLU A 118 -20.31 0.09 -8.23
N GLN A 119 -20.84 1.27 -8.56
CA GLN A 119 -21.50 1.54 -9.83
C GLN A 119 -20.56 1.40 -11.04
N ASN A 120 -19.28 1.72 -10.88
CA ASN A 120 -18.30 1.63 -11.95
C ASN A 120 -17.48 0.34 -11.92
N ASN A 121 -17.79 -0.61 -11.03
CA ASN A 121 -17.06 -1.86 -10.86
C ASN A 121 -15.54 -1.61 -10.65
N ILE A 122 -15.18 -0.65 -9.80
CA ILE A 122 -13.82 -0.45 -9.30
C ILE A 122 -13.69 -1.25 -8.00
N PRO A 123 -12.84 -2.30 -7.96
CA PRO A 123 -12.57 -3.02 -6.73
C PRO A 123 -11.97 -2.08 -5.70
N TYR A 124 -12.42 -2.15 -4.45
CA TYR A 124 -11.91 -1.25 -3.42
C TYR A 124 -11.66 -1.95 -2.07
N GLY A 125 -10.83 -1.33 -1.28
CA GLY A 125 -10.64 -1.52 0.14
C GLY A 125 -10.85 -0.21 0.88
N VAL A 126 -10.65 -0.22 2.18
CA VAL A 126 -10.85 0.98 3.01
C VAL A 126 -9.69 1.20 3.98
N TYR A 127 -9.57 2.42 4.50
CA TYR A 127 -8.72 2.69 5.63
C TYR A 127 -9.40 3.62 6.63
N LEU A 128 -9.00 3.49 7.89
CA LEU A 128 -9.34 4.39 8.97
C LEU A 128 -8.06 5.07 9.47
N TYR A 129 -8.05 6.39 9.50
CA TYR A 129 -6.97 7.15 10.14
C TYR A 129 -7.09 7.05 11.66
N SER A 130 -6.08 6.50 12.31
CA SER A 130 -6.13 6.22 13.74
C SER A 130 -5.70 7.42 14.58
N TYR A 131 -6.46 7.65 15.66
CA TYR A 131 -6.09 8.53 16.77
C TYR A 131 -6.01 7.75 18.10
N ALA A 132 -5.95 6.43 18.04
CA ALA A 132 -5.98 5.60 19.24
C ALA A 132 -4.61 5.60 19.94
N ASP A 133 -4.57 6.16 21.13
CA ASP A 133 -3.49 6.08 22.10
C ASP A 133 -3.77 5.05 23.21
N THR A 134 -4.98 4.49 23.24
CA THR A 134 -5.45 3.49 24.20
C THR A 134 -6.15 2.31 23.52
N ILE A 135 -6.25 1.20 24.26
CA ILE A 135 -6.98 0.02 23.81
C ILE A 135 -8.48 0.30 23.65
N ALA A 136 -9.03 1.15 24.50
CA ALA A 136 -10.45 1.53 24.42
C ALA A 136 -10.73 2.29 23.11
N LYS A 137 -9.89 3.25 22.75
CA LYS A 137 -9.99 3.97 21.47
C LYS A 137 -9.83 3.02 20.27
N ALA A 138 -8.86 2.09 20.29
CA ALA A 138 -8.69 1.10 19.22
C ALA A 138 -9.94 0.20 19.03
N LYS A 139 -10.61 -0.19 20.13
CA LYS A 139 -11.90 -0.91 20.05
C LYS A 139 -12.99 -0.06 19.41
N SER A 140 -13.08 1.21 19.78
CA SER A 140 -14.03 2.15 19.20
C SER A 140 -13.77 2.38 17.71
N GLU A 141 -12.50 2.54 17.30
CA GLU A 141 -12.11 2.68 15.90
C GLU A 141 -12.44 1.44 15.07
N ALA A 142 -12.27 0.24 15.62
CA ALA A 142 -12.70 -0.99 14.95
C ALA A 142 -14.23 -1.04 14.77
N ALA A 143 -15.00 -0.65 15.79
CA ALA A 143 -16.45 -0.54 15.69
C ALA A 143 -16.89 0.51 14.66
N HIS A 144 -16.16 1.62 14.56
CA HIS A 144 -16.36 2.67 13.56
C HIS A 144 -16.29 2.10 12.14
N VAL A 145 -15.20 1.42 11.82
CA VAL A 145 -15.03 0.80 10.50
C VAL A 145 -16.12 -0.21 10.23
N LEU A 146 -16.40 -1.11 11.19
CA LEU A 146 -17.41 -2.16 11.00
C LEU A 146 -18.81 -1.60 10.77
N ARG A 147 -19.15 -0.47 11.38
CA ARG A 147 -20.40 0.24 11.12
C ARG A 147 -20.48 0.72 9.68
N LEU A 148 -19.41 1.32 9.18
CA LEU A 148 -19.38 1.92 7.83
C LEU A 148 -19.31 0.89 6.71
N VAL A 149 -18.58 -0.21 6.90
CA VAL A 149 -18.44 -1.23 5.87
C VAL A 149 -19.56 -2.27 5.85
N LYS A 150 -20.53 -2.16 6.76
CA LYS A 150 -21.68 -3.08 6.83
C LYS A 150 -22.48 -3.03 5.52
N GLY A 151 -22.67 -4.19 4.90
CA GLY A 151 -23.40 -4.31 3.62
C GLY A 151 -22.56 -4.10 2.37
N HIS A 152 -21.31 -3.67 2.50
CA HIS A 152 -20.39 -3.45 1.40
C HIS A 152 -19.45 -4.64 1.17
N ARG A 153 -19.09 -4.92 -0.09
CA ARG A 153 -18.17 -6.01 -0.47
C ARG A 153 -16.79 -5.46 -0.79
N LEU A 154 -15.89 -5.57 0.18
CA LEU A 154 -14.51 -5.15 0.01
C LEU A 154 -13.71 -6.19 -0.80
N SER A 155 -12.96 -5.72 -1.79
CA SER A 155 -12.04 -6.53 -2.60
C SER A 155 -10.61 -6.53 -2.05
N TYR A 156 -10.30 -5.54 -1.23
CA TYR A 156 -9.01 -5.31 -0.58
C TYR A 156 -9.16 -5.21 0.93
N PRO A 157 -8.06 -5.31 1.71
CA PRO A 157 -8.12 -5.24 3.15
C PRO A 157 -8.69 -3.92 3.69
N ILE A 158 -9.10 -3.97 4.94
CA ILE A 158 -9.25 -2.80 5.81
C ILE A 158 -7.86 -2.47 6.34
N TYR A 159 -7.38 -1.26 6.07
CA TYR A 159 -6.08 -0.81 6.58
C TYR A 159 -6.26 0.06 7.80
N TYR A 160 -5.49 -0.25 8.84
CA TYR A 160 -5.37 0.59 10.02
C TYR A 160 -4.22 1.55 9.79
N ASP A 161 -4.50 2.82 9.71
CA ASP A 161 -3.55 3.86 9.34
C ASP A 161 -2.88 4.43 10.59
N LEU A 162 -1.60 4.08 10.77
CA LEU A 162 -0.78 4.43 11.92
C LEU A 162 0.32 5.41 11.51
N GLU A 163 0.03 6.70 11.63
CA GLU A 163 1.01 7.74 11.24
C GLU A 163 0.85 9.04 12.02
N ASP A 164 -0.03 9.06 13.02
CA ASP A 164 -0.32 10.27 13.78
C ASP A 164 0.79 10.59 14.79
N ASN A 165 1.33 11.81 14.70
CA ASN A 165 2.44 12.26 15.55
C ASN A 165 2.07 12.34 17.02
N TYR A 166 0.79 12.58 17.36
CA TYR A 166 0.36 12.55 18.75
C TYR A 166 0.50 11.14 19.32
N ILE A 167 0.04 10.13 18.58
CA ILE A 167 0.20 8.73 18.98
C ILE A 167 1.69 8.40 19.17
N LEU A 168 2.53 8.83 18.22
CA LEU A 168 3.96 8.61 18.30
C LEU A 168 4.57 9.16 19.60
N ASN A 169 4.21 10.37 19.95
CA ASN A 169 4.77 11.08 21.10
C ASN A 169 4.19 10.66 22.46
N HIS A 170 3.00 10.04 22.47
CA HIS A 170 2.29 9.67 23.70
C HIS A 170 2.16 8.16 23.91
N THR A 171 2.78 7.34 23.05
CA THR A 171 2.74 5.89 23.19
C THR A 171 4.11 5.26 22.94
N THR A 172 4.37 4.16 23.63
CA THR A 172 5.52 3.31 23.35
C THR A 172 5.26 2.38 22.16
N ALA A 173 6.31 1.84 21.57
CA ALA A 173 6.21 0.83 20.51
C ALA A 173 5.36 -0.39 20.94
N LYS A 174 5.47 -0.81 22.22
CA LYS A 174 4.67 -1.91 22.78
C LYS A 174 3.19 -1.56 22.91
N GLN A 175 2.86 -0.32 23.23
CA GLN A 175 1.48 0.16 23.26
C GLN A 175 0.89 0.24 21.87
N ARG A 176 1.63 0.79 20.88
CA ARG A 176 1.22 0.80 19.47
C ARG A 176 0.97 -0.61 18.93
N GLN A 177 1.80 -1.59 19.34
CA GLN A 177 1.56 -2.99 19.00
C GLN A 177 0.22 -3.49 19.56
N LYS A 178 -0.06 -3.28 20.85
CA LYS A 178 -1.31 -3.72 21.47
C LYS A 178 -2.55 -3.05 20.85
N ILE A 179 -2.46 -1.77 20.52
CA ILE A 179 -3.47 -1.00 19.80
C ILE A 179 -3.76 -1.66 18.45
N ALA A 180 -2.74 -1.89 17.64
CA ALA A 180 -2.87 -2.53 16.33
C ALA A 180 -3.42 -3.97 16.45
N GLU A 181 -2.97 -4.75 17.42
CA GLU A 181 -3.48 -6.10 17.69
C GLU A 181 -4.96 -6.10 18.04
N THR A 182 -5.40 -5.15 18.87
CA THR A 182 -6.79 -5.01 19.26
C THR A 182 -7.67 -4.72 18.04
N PHE A 183 -7.36 -3.67 17.29
CA PHE A 183 -8.10 -3.31 16.09
C PHE A 183 -8.15 -4.48 15.09
N THR A 184 -7.00 -5.01 14.72
CA THR A 184 -6.91 -6.05 13.70
C THR A 184 -7.59 -7.36 14.11
N SER A 185 -7.57 -7.71 15.38
CA SER A 185 -8.27 -8.88 15.91
C SER A 185 -9.77 -8.76 15.74
N ILE A 186 -10.34 -7.60 16.07
CA ILE A 186 -11.79 -7.33 15.93
C ILE A 186 -12.20 -7.39 14.46
N ILE A 187 -11.44 -6.73 13.58
CA ILE A 187 -11.71 -6.73 12.13
C ILE A 187 -11.64 -8.15 11.54
N LYS A 188 -10.62 -8.94 11.92
CA LYS A 188 -10.51 -10.35 11.48
C LYS A 188 -11.64 -11.21 12.00
N LYS A 189 -12.06 -11.04 13.27
CA LYS A 189 -13.18 -11.78 13.85
C LYS A 189 -14.49 -11.48 13.12
N ALA A 190 -14.64 -10.28 12.58
CA ALA A 190 -15.78 -9.89 11.75
C ALA A 190 -15.70 -10.42 10.30
N GLY A 191 -14.65 -11.18 9.93
CA GLY A 191 -14.51 -11.84 8.65
C GLY A 191 -13.77 -11.02 7.57
N TYR A 192 -13.23 -9.85 7.89
CA TYR A 192 -12.51 -9.01 6.93
C TYR A 192 -11.01 -9.29 6.93
N SER A 193 -10.38 -9.11 5.77
CA SER A 193 -8.94 -9.00 5.67
C SER A 193 -8.48 -7.67 6.25
N VAL A 194 -7.33 -7.65 6.92
CA VAL A 194 -6.81 -6.44 7.56
C VAL A 194 -5.32 -6.27 7.31
N GLY A 195 -4.89 -5.03 7.13
CA GLY A 195 -3.50 -4.63 7.00
C GLY A 195 -3.19 -3.39 7.84
N ILE A 196 -1.93 -2.99 7.81
CA ILE A 196 -1.43 -1.78 8.47
C ILE A 196 -0.88 -0.85 7.41
N PHE A 197 -1.31 0.41 7.43
CA PHE A 197 -0.64 1.50 6.74
C PHE A 197 0.25 2.25 7.73
N ALA A 198 1.45 2.59 7.28
CA ALA A 198 2.33 3.51 7.97
C ALA A 198 3.41 4.06 7.03
N PRO A 199 4.06 5.19 7.37
CA PRO A 199 5.29 5.62 6.72
C PRO A 199 6.39 4.57 6.83
N LYS A 200 7.27 4.54 5.84
CA LYS A 200 8.46 3.68 5.85
C LYS A 200 9.26 3.83 7.14
N SER A 201 9.47 5.08 7.59
CA SER A 201 10.20 5.39 8.83
C SER A 201 9.56 4.74 10.07
N TRP A 202 8.24 4.70 10.14
CA TRP A 202 7.54 4.05 11.23
C TRP A 202 7.76 2.54 11.24
N PHE A 203 7.65 1.88 10.08
CA PHE A 203 7.96 0.45 9.99
C PHE A 203 9.41 0.11 10.31
N GLU A 204 10.33 1.03 10.10
CA GLU A 204 11.75 0.81 10.37
C GLU A 204 12.16 1.12 11.82
N LYS A 205 11.46 2.05 12.50
CA LYS A 205 11.92 2.58 13.77
C LYS A 205 10.86 2.50 14.89
N GLU A 206 9.59 2.72 14.57
CA GLU A 206 8.56 3.01 15.56
C GLU A 206 7.62 1.84 15.86
N LEU A 207 7.52 0.90 14.93
CA LEU A 207 6.67 -0.28 15.06
C LEU A 207 7.53 -1.53 15.28
N PRO A 208 7.20 -2.42 16.26
CA PRO A 208 7.96 -3.65 16.48
C PRO A 208 7.88 -4.59 15.28
N ILE A 209 8.90 -4.61 14.44
CA ILE A 209 8.93 -5.28 13.12
C ILE A 209 8.45 -6.74 13.21
N ALA A 210 8.90 -7.50 14.21
CA ALA A 210 8.54 -8.91 14.37
C ALA A 210 7.03 -9.10 14.53
N ALA A 211 6.38 -8.27 15.34
CA ALA A 211 4.94 -8.33 15.59
C ALA A 211 4.13 -7.89 14.35
N PHE A 212 4.63 -6.89 13.63
CA PHE A 212 3.95 -6.34 12.44
C PHE A 212 4.15 -7.18 11.17
N ASN A 213 5.02 -8.18 11.18
CA ASN A 213 5.21 -9.07 10.03
C ASN A 213 4.01 -10.00 9.75
N LYS A 214 3.08 -10.14 10.67
CA LYS A 214 1.87 -10.96 10.52
C LYS A 214 0.75 -10.29 9.74
N TRP A 215 0.84 -8.98 9.51
CA TRP A 215 -0.16 -8.21 8.75
C TRP A 215 0.34 -7.82 7.37
N ASP A 216 -0.58 -7.64 6.45
CA ASP A 216 -0.30 -6.97 5.20
C ASP A 216 0.12 -5.53 5.48
N LYS A 217 1.19 -5.08 4.81
CA LYS A 217 1.72 -3.73 4.98
C LYS A 217 1.45 -2.90 3.74
N TRP A 218 0.93 -1.73 3.97
CA TRP A 218 0.87 -0.65 3.00
C TRP A 218 1.86 0.44 3.44
N VAL A 219 2.94 0.57 2.70
CA VAL A 219 4.07 1.42 3.08
C VAL A 219 4.00 2.73 2.32
N ALA A 220 3.95 3.86 3.02
CA ALA A 220 4.18 5.17 2.42
C ALA A 220 5.68 5.46 2.33
N HIS A 221 6.13 5.68 1.10
CA HIS A 221 7.47 6.15 0.80
C HIS A 221 7.44 6.92 -0.51
N TRP A 222 7.28 8.22 -0.44
CA TRP A 222 7.13 9.09 -1.61
C TRP A 222 8.46 9.23 -2.33
N ASN A 223 8.63 8.37 -3.31
CA ASN A 223 9.86 8.27 -4.08
C ASN A 223 9.58 7.54 -5.40
N THR A 224 10.57 7.52 -6.29
CA THR A 224 10.53 6.72 -7.52
C THR A 224 10.66 5.22 -7.28
N LYS A 225 11.05 4.80 -6.07
CA LYS A 225 11.25 3.41 -5.67
C LYS A 225 11.06 3.27 -4.16
N CYS A 226 10.27 2.30 -3.74
CA CYS A 226 10.20 1.97 -2.32
C CYS A 226 11.50 1.28 -1.87
N THR A 227 12.19 1.87 -0.89
CA THR A 227 13.44 1.34 -0.34
C THR A 227 13.24 0.57 0.96
N TYR A 228 12.00 0.39 1.43
CA TYR A 228 11.71 -0.45 2.59
C TYR A 228 12.16 -1.88 2.34
N GLN A 229 12.96 -2.44 3.26
CA GLN A 229 13.58 -3.76 3.09
C GLN A 229 12.70 -4.92 3.56
N GLY A 230 11.66 -4.62 4.35
CA GLY A 230 10.69 -5.62 4.83
C GLY A 230 9.73 -6.09 3.73
N ASN A 231 8.87 -7.04 4.09
CA ASN A 231 7.78 -7.44 3.20
C ASN A 231 6.64 -6.43 3.27
N TYR A 232 6.10 -6.06 2.12
CA TYR A 232 4.92 -5.21 2.01
C TYR A 232 4.11 -5.60 0.77
N GLN A 233 2.83 -5.31 0.79
CA GLN A 233 1.87 -5.66 -0.26
C GLN A 233 1.46 -4.45 -1.08
N MET A 234 1.50 -3.28 -0.50
CA MET A 234 1.16 -2.04 -1.18
C MET A 234 2.19 -0.95 -0.87
N TRP A 235 2.44 -0.09 -1.84
CA TRP A 235 3.34 1.04 -1.73
C TRP A 235 2.62 2.31 -2.18
N GLN A 236 2.54 3.31 -1.29
CA GLN A 236 2.14 4.67 -1.61
C GLN A 236 3.37 5.42 -2.13
N ALA A 237 3.38 5.74 -3.42
CA ALA A 237 4.55 6.28 -4.10
C ALA A 237 4.57 7.81 -4.13
N THR A 238 3.41 8.44 -4.02
CA THR A 238 3.23 9.90 -3.96
C THR A 238 1.87 10.24 -3.36
N ASN A 239 1.77 11.41 -2.75
CA ASN A 239 0.51 12.01 -2.32
C ASN A 239 0.06 13.15 -3.27
N LYS A 240 0.67 13.27 -4.43
CA LYS A 240 0.48 14.36 -5.38
C LYS A 240 0.27 13.85 -6.80
N GLY A 241 -0.39 12.68 -6.91
CA GLY A 241 -0.81 12.14 -8.18
C GLY A 241 -1.90 13.00 -8.82
N ASN A 242 -2.04 12.86 -10.13
CA ASN A 242 -3.13 13.43 -10.89
C ASN A 242 -3.88 12.30 -11.60
N ILE A 243 -5.19 12.23 -11.38
CA ILE A 243 -6.07 11.23 -11.97
C ILE A 243 -7.26 11.98 -12.60
N SER A 244 -7.56 11.68 -13.85
CA SER A 244 -8.74 12.22 -14.53
C SER A 244 -10.01 11.90 -13.75
N GLY A 245 -10.86 12.90 -13.56
CA GLY A 245 -12.09 12.75 -12.76
C GLY A 245 -11.94 13.08 -11.29
N ILE A 246 -10.73 13.42 -10.82
CA ILE A 246 -10.48 13.88 -9.45
C ILE A 246 -9.89 15.29 -9.51
N ILE A 247 -10.48 16.20 -8.75
CA ILE A 247 -9.98 17.57 -8.64
C ILE A 247 -8.98 17.63 -7.48
N GLY A 248 -7.76 18.03 -7.79
CA GLY A 248 -6.67 18.13 -6.81
C GLY A 248 -5.78 16.88 -6.76
N PRO A 249 -4.75 16.93 -5.91
CA PRO A 249 -3.77 15.85 -5.79
C PRO A 249 -4.35 14.64 -5.08
N VAL A 250 -3.94 13.46 -5.51
CA VAL A 250 -4.32 12.16 -4.92
C VAL A 250 -3.11 11.32 -4.60
N ASP A 251 -3.26 10.43 -3.63
CA ASP A 251 -2.26 9.41 -3.37
C ASP A 251 -2.26 8.38 -4.49
N ILE A 252 -1.09 8.05 -5.00
CA ILE A 252 -0.95 6.97 -5.97
C ILE A 252 -0.23 5.79 -5.34
N ASN A 253 -0.86 4.64 -5.49
CA ASN A 253 -0.43 3.42 -4.85
C ASN A 253 -0.19 2.30 -5.86
N PHE A 254 0.73 1.40 -5.52
CA PHE A 254 1.03 0.21 -6.29
C PHE A 254 0.83 -1.03 -5.44
N LEU A 255 0.04 -1.96 -5.96
CA LEU A 255 -0.03 -3.30 -5.38
C LEU A 255 1.25 -4.04 -5.74
N MET A 256 1.99 -4.46 -4.73
CA MET A 256 3.25 -5.17 -4.90
C MET A 256 3.02 -6.66 -4.89
N LEU A 257 3.50 -7.34 -5.90
CA LEU A 257 3.49 -8.80 -5.87
C LEU A 257 4.51 -9.30 -4.85
N PRO A 258 4.10 -10.19 -3.93
CA PRO A 258 4.94 -10.61 -2.83
C PRO A 258 6.19 -11.33 -3.33
N LYS A 259 7.33 -11.00 -2.75
CA LYS A 259 8.56 -11.78 -2.90
C LYS A 259 8.41 -13.06 -2.11
N THR A 260 8.64 -14.21 -2.74
CA THR A 260 8.54 -15.49 -2.05
C THR A 260 9.89 -16.13 -1.81
N ASN A 261 10.03 -16.86 -0.72
CA ASN A 261 11.17 -17.71 -0.46
C ASN A 261 10.92 -19.12 -1.00
N ILE A 262 12.01 -19.83 -1.34
CA ILE A 262 11.94 -21.20 -1.82
C ILE A 262 12.77 -22.12 -0.97
N ASN A 263 12.35 -23.40 -0.94
CA ASN A 263 13.15 -24.53 -0.48
C ASN A 263 13.30 -25.53 -1.60
N LEU A 264 14.45 -26.22 -1.61
CA LEU A 264 14.79 -27.24 -2.60
C LEU A 264 14.98 -28.59 -1.91
N LYS A 265 14.41 -29.64 -2.50
CA LYS A 265 14.60 -31.00 -2.07
C LYS A 265 14.79 -31.91 -3.29
N LEU A 266 15.77 -32.84 -3.25
CA LEU A 266 15.82 -33.91 -4.24
C LEU A 266 14.60 -34.80 -4.03
N SER A 267 13.77 -34.96 -5.06
CA SER A 267 12.58 -35.83 -5.00
C SER A 267 12.86 -37.22 -5.58
N SER A 268 13.82 -37.32 -6.48
CA SER A 268 14.41 -38.59 -6.99
C SER A 268 15.63 -38.26 -7.85
N LYS A 269 16.28 -39.29 -8.44
CA LYS A 269 17.34 -39.10 -9.45
C LYS A 269 16.83 -38.13 -10.52
N LYS A 270 17.60 -37.08 -10.84
CA LYS A 270 17.31 -36.07 -11.87
C LYS A 270 16.05 -35.23 -11.66
N LYS A 271 15.50 -35.14 -10.42
CA LYS A 271 14.30 -34.34 -10.11
C LYS A 271 14.50 -33.52 -8.85
N VAL A 272 14.10 -32.27 -8.88
CA VAL A 272 14.12 -31.36 -7.73
C VAL A 272 12.72 -30.83 -7.47
N GLN A 273 12.25 -31.02 -6.25
CA GLN A 273 11.06 -30.35 -5.75
C GLN A 273 11.46 -28.95 -5.29
N VAL A 274 10.77 -27.97 -5.84
CA VAL A 274 10.82 -26.56 -5.43
C VAL A 274 9.55 -26.27 -4.67
N SER A 275 9.65 -25.85 -3.42
CA SER A 275 8.51 -25.43 -2.60
C SER A 275 8.63 -23.97 -2.23
N TRP A 276 7.49 -23.33 -1.96
CA TRP A 276 7.39 -21.90 -1.62
C TRP A 276 6.32 -21.68 -0.55
N ASN A 277 6.42 -20.56 0.16
CA ASN A 277 5.49 -20.21 1.23
C ASN A 277 4.33 -19.30 0.77
N GLN A 278 4.45 -18.65 -0.41
CA GLN A 278 3.41 -17.79 -0.95
C GLN A 278 2.24 -18.60 -1.52
N LYS A 279 1.07 -18.50 -0.90
CA LYS A 279 -0.15 -19.23 -1.29
C LYS A 279 -1.33 -18.27 -1.44
N SER A 280 -1.34 -17.46 -2.50
CA SER A 280 -2.44 -16.52 -2.76
C SER A 280 -3.23 -16.87 -4.00
N LYS A 281 -4.55 -16.70 -3.95
CA LYS A 281 -5.43 -16.86 -5.10
C LYS A 281 -5.04 -15.86 -6.20
N GLY A 282 -5.06 -16.31 -7.45
CA GLY A 282 -4.75 -15.46 -8.62
C GLY A 282 -3.27 -15.17 -8.85
N ILE A 283 -2.37 -15.59 -7.95
CA ILE A 283 -0.92 -15.48 -8.13
C ILE A 283 -0.37 -16.79 -8.67
N LYS A 284 0.54 -16.69 -9.65
CA LYS A 284 1.32 -17.81 -10.19
C LYS A 284 2.78 -17.68 -9.79
N ILE A 285 3.45 -18.79 -9.60
CA ILE A 285 4.90 -18.87 -9.38
C ILE A 285 5.58 -19.30 -10.68
N GLN A 286 6.52 -18.49 -11.14
CA GLN A 286 7.42 -18.81 -12.24
C GLN A 286 8.72 -19.35 -11.65
N ILE A 287 9.09 -20.58 -12.02
CA ILE A 287 10.31 -21.27 -11.56
C ILE A 287 11.37 -21.17 -12.64
N PHE A 288 12.57 -20.74 -12.26
CA PHE A 288 13.72 -20.63 -13.16
C PHE A 288 14.88 -21.44 -12.59
N TYR A 289 15.67 -22.07 -13.46
CA TYR A 289 16.86 -22.80 -13.10
C TYR A 289 18.01 -22.57 -14.08
N SER A 290 19.24 -22.74 -13.60
CA SER A 290 20.46 -22.64 -14.36
C SER A 290 21.55 -23.53 -13.76
N THR A 291 22.56 -23.90 -14.54
CA THR A 291 23.82 -24.46 -14.05
C THR A 291 24.85 -23.40 -13.66
N LYS A 292 24.59 -22.13 -13.97
CA LYS A 292 25.42 -20.96 -13.62
C LYS A 292 24.68 -20.09 -12.62
N LYS A 293 25.36 -19.62 -11.54
CA LYS A 293 24.73 -18.89 -10.43
C LYS A 293 24.02 -17.60 -10.87
N ASN A 294 24.64 -16.82 -11.76
CA ASN A 294 24.19 -15.46 -12.05
C ASN A 294 23.62 -15.25 -13.45
N LYS A 295 23.64 -16.28 -14.31
CA LYS A 295 23.23 -16.18 -15.72
C LYS A 295 22.64 -17.48 -16.28
N GLY A 296 22.08 -17.42 -17.49
CA GLY A 296 21.60 -18.59 -18.22
C GLY A 296 20.36 -19.26 -17.62
N TYR A 297 19.51 -18.52 -16.93
CA TYR A 297 18.29 -19.07 -16.34
C TYR A 297 17.23 -19.38 -17.38
N LYS A 298 16.74 -20.61 -17.37
CA LYS A 298 15.61 -21.09 -18.17
C LYS A 298 14.37 -21.20 -17.28
N LYS A 299 13.22 -20.83 -17.84
CA LYS A 299 11.94 -21.01 -17.14
C LYS A 299 11.54 -22.49 -17.20
N ALA A 300 11.38 -23.11 -16.04
CA ALA A 300 10.96 -24.50 -15.91
C ALA A 300 9.44 -24.66 -15.91
N ALA A 301 8.74 -23.77 -15.23
CA ALA A 301 7.29 -23.86 -15.05
C ALA A 301 6.68 -22.54 -14.61
N THR A 302 5.36 -22.42 -14.84
CA THR A 302 4.47 -21.42 -14.23
C THR A 302 3.33 -22.16 -13.56
N ILE A 303 3.18 -22.02 -12.24
CA ILE A 303 2.30 -22.85 -11.39
C ILE A 303 1.46 -21.92 -10.52
N ASN A 304 0.20 -22.26 -10.27
CA ASN A 304 -0.61 -21.53 -9.28
C ASN A 304 0.06 -21.58 -7.91
N SER A 305 0.17 -20.43 -7.25
CA SER A 305 0.89 -20.31 -5.98
C SER A 305 0.27 -21.17 -4.87
N SER A 306 -1.04 -21.40 -4.91
CA SER A 306 -1.80 -22.24 -3.97
C SER A 306 -1.29 -23.68 -3.87
N LYS A 307 -0.66 -24.21 -4.92
CA LYS A 307 -0.08 -25.57 -4.90
C LYS A 307 1.11 -25.70 -3.95
N GLY A 308 1.79 -24.63 -3.58
CA GLY A 308 2.88 -24.59 -2.60
C GLY A 308 4.17 -25.30 -3.02
N LYS A 309 4.14 -26.14 -4.06
CA LYS A 309 5.31 -26.90 -4.56
C LYS A 309 5.14 -27.32 -6.02
N ALA A 310 6.27 -27.56 -6.70
CA ALA A 310 6.34 -28.18 -8.02
C ALA A 310 7.64 -28.95 -8.19
N THR A 311 7.69 -29.89 -9.13
CA THR A 311 8.87 -30.69 -9.42
C THR A 311 9.44 -30.33 -10.77
N VAL A 312 10.71 -29.94 -10.80
CA VAL A 312 11.49 -29.76 -12.01
C VAL A 312 12.20 -31.08 -12.33
N LYS A 313 11.96 -31.58 -13.54
CA LYS A 313 12.41 -32.92 -14.01
C LYS A 313 13.51 -32.76 -15.07
N LYS A 314 14.09 -33.89 -15.50
CA LYS A 314 15.08 -34.00 -16.59
C LYS A 314 16.37 -33.19 -16.34
N LEU A 315 16.80 -33.10 -15.08
CA LEU A 315 18.05 -32.48 -14.72
C LEU A 315 19.21 -33.48 -14.93
N LYS A 316 20.39 -32.99 -15.30
CA LYS A 316 21.59 -33.82 -15.54
C LYS A 316 22.21 -34.21 -14.18
N SER A 317 22.54 -35.50 -14.00
CA SER A 317 23.27 -36.01 -12.82
C SER A 317 24.64 -35.32 -12.67
N LYS A 318 25.18 -35.36 -11.46
CA LYS A 318 26.50 -34.79 -11.10
C LYS A 318 26.65 -33.27 -11.35
N LYS A 319 25.56 -32.57 -11.75
CA LYS A 319 25.56 -31.11 -11.97
C LYS A 319 24.95 -30.38 -10.78
N LYS A 320 25.48 -29.18 -10.47
CA LYS A 320 24.90 -28.23 -9.52
C LYS A 320 23.95 -27.31 -10.28
N TYR A 321 22.74 -27.18 -9.75
CA TYR A 321 21.72 -26.29 -10.30
C TYR A 321 21.37 -25.18 -9.30
N TYR A 322 21.12 -24.00 -9.84
CA TYR A 322 20.67 -22.81 -9.13
C TYR A 322 19.23 -22.53 -9.50
N PHE A 323 18.42 -22.23 -8.52
CA PHE A 323 17.00 -21.99 -8.67
C PHE A 323 16.65 -20.61 -8.13
N LYS A 324 15.75 -19.93 -8.80
CA LYS A 324 15.05 -18.75 -8.31
C LYS A 324 13.62 -18.76 -8.83
N VAL A 325 12.74 -18.08 -8.12
CA VAL A 325 11.34 -17.93 -8.52
C VAL A 325 10.93 -16.48 -8.45
N ARG A 326 9.84 -16.16 -9.12
CA ARG A 326 9.11 -14.91 -8.93
C ARG A 326 7.61 -15.17 -8.96
N CYS A 327 6.84 -14.33 -8.30
CA CYS A 327 5.40 -14.28 -8.44
C CYS A 327 5.02 -13.57 -9.76
N SER A 328 3.89 -13.96 -10.33
CA SER A 328 3.28 -13.25 -11.45
C SER A 328 1.77 -13.22 -11.28
N LYS A 329 1.14 -12.14 -11.76
CA LYS A 329 -0.31 -11.96 -11.81
C LYS A 329 -0.65 -11.30 -13.15
N THR A 330 -1.66 -11.81 -13.82
CA THR A 330 -2.18 -11.18 -15.05
C THR A 330 -3.45 -10.42 -14.70
N VAL A 331 -3.51 -9.16 -15.08
CA VAL A 331 -4.66 -8.26 -14.91
C VAL A 331 -4.90 -7.56 -16.22
N LYS A 332 -6.13 -7.60 -16.74
CA LYS A 332 -6.51 -6.97 -18.01
C LYS A 332 -5.51 -7.26 -19.17
N GLY A 333 -5.07 -8.52 -19.31
CA GLY A 333 -4.12 -8.94 -20.35
C GLY A 333 -2.65 -8.66 -20.10
N HIS A 334 -2.31 -7.83 -19.12
CA HIS A 334 -0.91 -7.53 -18.77
C HIS A 334 -0.41 -8.42 -17.64
N THR A 335 0.81 -8.96 -17.76
CA THR A 335 1.41 -9.81 -16.73
C THR A 335 2.47 -9.04 -15.96
N TYR A 336 2.29 -9.02 -14.66
CA TYR A 336 3.13 -8.32 -13.70
C TYR A 336 3.96 -9.32 -12.90
N TYR A 337 5.12 -8.88 -12.41
CA TYR A 337 6.10 -9.75 -11.80
C TYR A 337 6.65 -9.16 -10.51
N SER A 338 6.80 -10.02 -9.48
CA SER A 338 7.58 -9.64 -8.30
C SER A 338 9.08 -9.63 -8.59
N ALA A 339 9.86 -9.09 -7.64
CA ALA A 339 11.28 -9.39 -7.60
C ALA A 339 11.53 -10.91 -7.48
N TYR A 340 12.71 -11.36 -7.94
CA TYR A 340 13.10 -12.75 -7.76
C TYR A 340 13.38 -13.09 -6.29
N SER A 341 13.14 -14.34 -5.93
CA SER A 341 13.61 -14.91 -4.66
C SER A 341 15.13 -14.87 -4.54
N LYS A 342 15.66 -15.05 -3.34
CA LYS A 342 17.07 -15.43 -3.18
C LYS A 342 17.36 -16.71 -3.97
N ILE A 343 18.53 -16.76 -4.61
CA ILE A 343 18.97 -17.93 -5.36
C ILE A 343 19.32 -19.04 -4.36
N LYS A 344 18.77 -20.25 -4.56
CA LYS A 344 19.17 -21.46 -3.86
C LYS A 344 19.77 -22.46 -4.83
N SER A 345 20.66 -23.31 -4.35
CA SER A 345 21.31 -24.31 -5.19
C SER A 345 21.22 -25.71 -4.59
N ILE A 346 21.27 -26.70 -5.47
CA ILE A 346 21.28 -28.11 -5.13
C ILE A 346 22.12 -28.91 -6.14
N LYS A 347 22.88 -29.88 -5.69
CA LYS A 347 23.62 -30.82 -6.55
C LYS A 347 22.77 -32.05 -6.83
N ILE A 348 22.65 -32.41 -8.08
CA ILE A 348 21.93 -33.62 -8.50
C ILE A 348 22.84 -34.81 -8.31
N LYS A 349 22.33 -35.82 -7.66
CA LYS A 349 23.04 -37.12 -7.49
C LYS A 349 23.14 -37.92 -8.79
#